data_49b38b98434ce326181f29df98bfb903
#
_entry.id   49b38b98434ce326181f29df98bfb903
#
_cell.length_a   1.000
_cell.length_b   1.000
_cell.length_c   1.000
_cell.angle_alpha   90.00
_cell.angle_beta   90.00
_cell.angle_gamma   90.00
#
_symmetry.space_group_name_H-M   'P 1'
#
loop_
_entity.id
_entity.type
_entity.pdbx_description
1 polymer ?
#
loop_
_entity_poly.entity_id
_entity_poly.type
_entity_poly.pdbx_seq_one_letter_code
_entity_poly.pdbx_strand_id
1 'polypeptide(L)'
;MLKDDIVRGRLYGPKGAPVIVVMGGISASRFIADAELSTPKNNGRGWWSTLVHEDGPIDTSKFQVLGMDFAPAVESENRPDSITTFDQAARLKALLDAENISKVAAIIGSSYGGMTALAFAQNYPDMVANLCVIGAAHKPYPIGVAWRGIQRRAVRLGIEAGRPKEGLKLARELAMTTYRTAEEFADRFELKETSTSPSQFDICDYLGSRGDAFAELMDAERFLALSESIDLHRVEPEEITTPTLLMSAISDQLAPLTDMRELRDRLSGPSELFTFTSLYGHDAFLKEYDAMSPRLEEFCGGLV
;
A
#
# COMPACT_ATOMS: atom_id res chain seq x y z
N MET A 1 -14.82 -15.32 3.78
CA MET A 1 -15.30 -13.98 3.39
C MET A 1 -15.98 -13.33 4.58
N LEU A 2 -15.77 -12.05 4.78
CA LEU A 2 -16.44 -11.27 5.82
C LEU A 2 -17.96 -11.25 5.50
N LYS A 3 -18.80 -11.38 6.51
CA LYS A 3 -20.26 -11.40 6.33
C LYS A 3 -20.71 -10.05 5.77
N ASP A 4 -21.52 -10.07 4.71
CA ASP A 4 -22.09 -8.89 4.04
C ASP A 4 -21.01 -7.93 3.44
N ASP A 5 -19.81 -8.44 3.12
CA ASP A 5 -18.73 -7.67 2.53
C ASP A 5 -18.94 -7.47 1.02
N ILE A 6 -18.86 -6.22 0.59
CA ILE A 6 -18.90 -5.84 -0.82
C ILE A 6 -17.48 -5.56 -1.30
N VAL A 7 -16.93 -6.45 -2.14
CA VAL A 7 -15.66 -6.21 -2.77
C VAL A 7 -15.85 -5.29 -3.97
N ARG A 8 -15.11 -4.17 -3.99
CA ARG A 8 -15.13 -3.21 -5.09
C ARG A 8 -13.80 -3.20 -5.81
N GLY A 9 -13.85 -3.41 -7.12
CA GLY A 9 -12.71 -3.29 -8.01
C GLY A 9 -12.94 -2.26 -9.10
N ARG A 10 -11.88 -1.96 -9.85
CA ARG A 10 -11.92 -1.19 -11.09
C ARG A 10 -10.90 -1.73 -12.06
N LEU A 11 -11.34 -1.97 -13.30
CA LEU A 11 -10.49 -2.38 -14.42
C LEU A 11 -10.19 -1.19 -15.32
N TYR A 12 -8.96 -1.13 -15.80
CA TYR A 12 -8.44 -0.18 -16.77
C TYR A 12 -7.85 -0.97 -17.95
N GLY A 13 -7.82 -0.39 -19.12
CA GLY A 13 -7.25 -1.01 -20.32
C GLY A 13 -8.21 -1.95 -21.05
N PRO A 14 -7.74 -2.61 -22.13
CA PRO A 14 -8.58 -3.34 -23.07
C PRO A 14 -9.05 -4.67 -22.48
N LYS A 15 -10.35 -4.96 -22.67
CA LYS A 15 -10.94 -6.23 -22.24
C LYS A 15 -10.28 -7.41 -22.95
N GLY A 16 -9.89 -8.42 -22.18
CA GLY A 16 -9.26 -9.64 -22.70
C GLY A 16 -7.74 -9.59 -22.78
N ALA A 17 -7.12 -8.45 -22.48
CA ALA A 17 -5.67 -8.38 -22.29
C ALA A 17 -5.24 -9.11 -21.01
N PRO A 18 -3.96 -9.52 -20.89
CA PRO A 18 -3.44 -10.10 -19.65
C PRO A 18 -3.70 -9.17 -18.47
N VAL A 19 -4.16 -9.73 -17.33
CA VAL A 19 -4.55 -8.94 -16.17
C VAL A 19 -3.38 -8.75 -15.22
N ILE A 20 -3.11 -7.50 -14.82
CA ILE A 20 -2.22 -7.13 -13.72
C ILE A 20 -3.06 -6.56 -12.59
N VAL A 21 -2.94 -7.11 -11.40
CA VAL A 21 -3.54 -6.52 -10.19
C VAL A 21 -2.55 -5.54 -9.57
N VAL A 22 -3.01 -4.32 -9.23
CA VAL A 22 -2.17 -3.30 -8.58
C VAL A 22 -2.80 -2.91 -7.25
N MET A 23 -2.03 -3.03 -6.17
CA MET A 23 -2.45 -2.71 -4.81
C MET A 23 -1.41 -1.85 -4.08
N GLY A 24 -1.85 -0.78 -3.43
CA GLY A 24 -0.97 0.13 -2.68
C GLY A 24 -1.03 -0.06 -1.16
N GLY A 25 -0.63 0.98 -0.42
CA GLY A 25 -0.75 1.02 1.05
C GLY A 25 -2.20 1.07 1.53
N ILE A 26 -2.42 1.09 2.85
CA ILE A 26 -3.76 1.06 3.48
C ILE A 26 -4.72 2.19 3.06
N SER A 27 -4.19 3.30 2.59
CA SER A 27 -4.98 4.44 2.07
C SER A 27 -5.20 4.39 0.56
N ALA A 28 -4.61 3.44 -0.15
CA ALA A 28 -4.84 3.24 -1.57
C ALA A 28 -6.26 2.71 -1.83
N SER A 29 -6.74 2.94 -3.03
CA SER A 29 -8.06 2.51 -3.47
C SER A 29 -7.99 1.86 -4.85
N ARG A 30 -9.12 1.37 -5.35
CA ARG A 30 -9.27 0.85 -6.71
C ARG A 30 -8.98 1.87 -7.82
N PHE A 31 -8.85 3.16 -7.48
CA PHE A 31 -8.55 4.23 -8.43
C PHE A 31 -7.02 4.41 -8.58
N ILE A 32 -6.41 3.58 -9.43
CA ILE A 32 -4.96 3.48 -9.62
C ILE A 32 -4.47 4.48 -10.68
N ALA A 33 -5.12 4.47 -11.85
CA ALA A 33 -4.82 5.30 -13.01
C ALA A 33 -5.82 6.47 -13.10
N ASP A 34 -5.46 7.49 -13.87
CA ASP A 34 -6.37 8.60 -14.16
C ASP A 34 -7.57 8.10 -14.96
N ALA A 35 -8.72 8.70 -14.74
CA ALA A 35 -9.95 8.35 -15.42
C ALA A 35 -10.85 9.57 -15.57
N GLU A 36 -11.65 9.60 -16.65
CA GLU A 36 -12.59 10.67 -16.95
C GLU A 36 -13.65 10.90 -15.86
N LEU A 37 -13.94 9.86 -15.05
CA LEU A 37 -14.87 9.98 -13.93
C LEU A 37 -14.10 10.44 -12.68
N SER A 38 -14.16 11.76 -12.44
CA SER A 38 -13.69 12.32 -11.19
C SER A 38 -14.47 11.77 -10.01
N THR A 39 -13.77 11.09 -9.10
CA THR A 39 -14.30 11.02 -7.75
C THR A 39 -14.15 12.39 -7.10
N PRO A 40 -15.11 12.86 -6.28
CA PRO A 40 -15.02 14.17 -5.63
C PRO A 40 -13.73 14.40 -4.84
N LYS A 41 -13.04 13.32 -4.48
CA LYS A 41 -11.85 13.32 -3.61
C LYS A 41 -10.51 13.44 -4.35
N ASN A 42 -10.42 13.11 -5.66
CA ASN A 42 -9.13 12.99 -6.36
C ASN A 42 -9.05 13.76 -7.68
N ASN A 43 -10.06 14.57 -8.05
CA ASN A 43 -10.13 15.26 -9.34
C ASN A 43 -9.82 14.35 -10.56
N GLY A 44 -10.25 13.07 -10.49
CA GLY A 44 -9.98 12.08 -11.53
C GLY A 44 -8.60 11.43 -11.49
N ARG A 45 -7.70 11.86 -10.58
CA ARG A 45 -6.33 11.38 -10.54
C ARG A 45 -6.22 10.05 -9.80
N GLY A 46 -5.59 9.05 -10.43
CA GLY A 46 -5.22 7.79 -9.81
C GLY A 46 -4.07 7.96 -8.82
N TRP A 47 -4.03 7.13 -7.76
CA TRP A 47 -2.96 7.24 -6.76
C TRP A 47 -1.58 6.83 -7.30
N TRP A 48 -1.53 6.11 -8.43
CA TRP A 48 -0.29 5.65 -9.08
C TRP A 48 -0.25 5.97 -10.58
N SER A 49 -1.00 6.97 -11.01
CA SER A 49 -1.14 7.35 -12.43
C SER A 49 0.18 7.68 -13.13
N THR A 50 1.24 8.03 -12.39
CA THR A 50 2.59 8.25 -12.94
C THR A 50 3.23 6.94 -13.46
N LEU A 51 2.86 5.80 -12.91
CA LEU A 51 3.39 4.48 -13.33
C LEU A 51 2.37 3.64 -14.12
N VAL A 52 1.08 3.98 -13.99
CA VAL A 52 -0.02 3.20 -14.60
C VAL A 52 -0.76 4.10 -15.58
N HIS A 53 -0.37 4.04 -16.82
CA HIS A 53 -0.97 4.79 -17.94
C HIS A 53 -0.62 4.13 -19.29
N GLU A 54 -1.20 4.61 -20.38
CA GLU A 54 -0.84 4.21 -21.75
C GLU A 54 0.63 4.58 -22.01
N ASP A 55 1.40 3.65 -22.58
CA ASP A 55 2.85 3.75 -22.77
C ASP A 55 3.68 3.95 -21.48
N GLY A 56 3.09 3.70 -20.31
CA GLY A 56 3.78 3.77 -19.03
C GLY A 56 4.47 2.47 -18.62
N PRO A 57 5.19 2.48 -17.48
CA PRO A 57 5.83 1.27 -16.95
C PRO A 57 4.86 0.09 -16.74
N ILE A 58 3.63 0.40 -16.35
CA ILE A 58 2.50 -0.54 -16.33
C ILE A 58 1.52 -0.04 -17.39
N ASP A 59 1.71 -0.55 -18.60
CA ASP A 59 1.09 -0.04 -19.81
C ASP A 59 -0.37 -0.49 -19.93
N THR A 60 -1.30 0.45 -19.74
CA THR A 60 -2.74 0.18 -19.84
C THR A 60 -3.23 -0.05 -21.27
N SER A 61 -2.40 0.14 -22.30
CA SER A 61 -2.73 -0.27 -23.69
C SER A 61 -2.48 -1.76 -23.93
N LYS A 62 -1.56 -2.39 -23.17
CA LYS A 62 -1.16 -3.79 -23.30
C LYS A 62 -1.81 -4.70 -22.25
N PHE A 63 -2.09 -4.15 -21.08
CA PHE A 63 -2.60 -4.90 -19.94
C PHE A 63 -3.96 -4.39 -19.49
N GLN A 64 -4.77 -5.30 -18.97
CA GLN A 64 -5.94 -4.93 -18.17
C GLN A 64 -5.50 -4.80 -16.72
N VAL A 65 -5.54 -3.59 -16.15
CA VAL A 65 -5.08 -3.31 -14.78
C VAL A 65 -6.26 -3.28 -13.83
N LEU A 66 -6.21 -4.12 -12.78
CA LEU A 66 -7.25 -4.23 -11.77
C LEU A 66 -6.80 -3.61 -10.44
N GLY A 67 -7.55 -2.63 -9.95
CA GLY A 67 -7.47 -2.12 -8.59
C GLY A 67 -8.58 -2.64 -7.70
N MET A 68 -8.32 -2.76 -6.40
CA MET A 68 -9.28 -3.21 -5.39
C MET A 68 -9.27 -2.29 -4.16
N ASP A 69 -10.46 -2.09 -3.56
CA ASP A 69 -10.56 -1.44 -2.25
C ASP A 69 -10.33 -2.46 -1.12
N PHE A 70 -9.49 -2.11 -0.16
CA PHE A 70 -9.30 -2.94 1.02
C PHE A 70 -10.50 -2.86 1.98
N ALA A 71 -10.84 -3.98 2.64
CA ALA A 71 -11.77 -4.01 3.75
C ALA A 71 -11.10 -3.51 5.04
N PRO A 72 -11.89 -3.01 6.02
CA PRO A 72 -13.32 -2.79 5.91
C PRO A 72 -13.63 -1.64 4.97
N ALA A 73 -14.76 -1.71 4.27
CA ALA A 73 -15.24 -0.59 3.47
C ALA A 73 -15.63 0.59 4.38
N VAL A 74 -15.50 1.82 3.85
CA VAL A 74 -15.82 3.04 4.62
C VAL A 74 -17.28 3.06 5.07
N GLU A 75 -18.19 2.53 4.22
CA GLU A 75 -19.63 2.50 4.43
C GLU A 75 -20.13 1.25 5.15
N SER A 76 -19.25 0.35 5.59
CA SER A 76 -19.65 -0.89 6.25
C SER A 76 -20.10 -0.64 7.69
N GLU A 77 -21.36 -0.96 7.99
CA GLU A 77 -21.89 -0.95 9.35
C GLU A 77 -21.43 -2.18 10.15
N ASN A 78 -21.19 -3.30 9.47
CA ASN A 78 -20.71 -4.56 10.06
C ASN A 78 -19.20 -4.69 9.84
N ARG A 79 -18.41 -4.22 10.80
CA ARG A 79 -16.95 -4.35 10.75
C ARG A 79 -16.51 -5.61 11.49
N PRO A 80 -15.60 -6.41 10.91
CA PRO A 80 -15.04 -7.53 11.63
C PRO A 80 -14.18 -7.04 12.79
N ASP A 81 -14.12 -7.80 13.87
CA ASP A 81 -13.25 -7.53 15.04
C ASP A 81 -11.78 -7.49 14.65
N SER A 82 -11.38 -8.29 13.67
CA SER A 82 -10.06 -8.22 13.02
C SER A 82 -10.16 -8.62 11.55
N ILE A 83 -9.19 -8.16 10.76
CA ILE A 83 -9.02 -8.52 9.36
C ILE A 83 -7.55 -8.79 9.08
N THR A 84 -7.25 -9.82 8.32
CA THR A 84 -5.88 -10.21 7.96
C THR A 84 -5.59 -9.94 6.49
N THR A 85 -4.32 -10.02 6.11
CA THR A 85 -3.93 -9.97 4.68
C THR A 85 -4.44 -11.18 3.90
N PHE A 86 -4.69 -12.32 4.55
CA PHE A 86 -5.34 -13.48 3.95
C PHE A 86 -6.84 -13.23 3.67
N ASP A 87 -7.53 -12.46 4.53
CA ASP A 87 -8.91 -12.04 4.23
C ASP A 87 -8.94 -11.11 3.02
N GLN A 88 -7.98 -10.20 2.90
CA GLN A 88 -7.85 -9.34 1.72
C GLN A 88 -7.53 -10.17 0.44
N ALA A 89 -6.67 -11.18 0.56
CA ALA A 89 -6.37 -12.11 -0.53
C ALA A 89 -7.62 -12.90 -0.96
N ALA A 90 -8.42 -13.39 -0.01
CA ALA A 90 -9.70 -14.06 -0.31
C ALA A 90 -10.70 -13.13 -0.99
N ARG A 91 -10.71 -11.83 -0.64
CA ARG A 91 -11.52 -10.82 -1.31
C ARG A 91 -11.06 -10.56 -2.74
N LEU A 92 -9.74 -10.49 -2.96
CA LEU A 92 -9.20 -10.41 -4.32
C LEU A 92 -9.61 -11.63 -5.15
N LYS A 93 -9.51 -12.83 -4.58
CA LYS A 93 -9.97 -14.05 -5.27
C LYS A 93 -11.45 -13.96 -5.65
N ALA A 94 -12.31 -13.55 -4.74
CA ALA A 94 -13.73 -13.40 -5.01
C ALA A 94 -14.03 -12.36 -6.11
N LEU A 95 -13.25 -11.27 -6.15
CA LEU A 95 -13.33 -10.28 -7.22
C LEU A 95 -12.92 -10.85 -8.57
N LEU A 96 -11.81 -11.60 -8.61
CA LEU A 96 -11.33 -12.27 -9.84
C LEU A 96 -12.35 -13.30 -10.35
N ASP A 97 -12.94 -14.09 -9.46
CA ASP A 97 -13.99 -15.06 -9.80
C ASP A 97 -15.22 -14.36 -10.41
N ALA A 98 -15.65 -13.23 -9.81
CA ALA A 98 -16.82 -12.46 -10.31
C ALA A 98 -16.56 -11.84 -11.69
N GLU A 99 -15.31 -11.47 -11.98
CA GLU A 99 -14.87 -10.96 -13.30
C GLU A 99 -14.52 -12.07 -14.29
N ASN A 100 -14.65 -13.36 -13.91
CA ASN A 100 -14.26 -14.54 -14.69
C ASN A 100 -12.76 -14.55 -15.07
N ILE A 101 -11.90 -14.04 -14.18
CA ILE A 101 -10.44 -14.05 -14.34
C ILE A 101 -9.88 -15.23 -13.56
N SER A 102 -9.53 -16.30 -14.24
CA SER A 102 -9.01 -17.53 -13.62
C SER A 102 -7.54 -17.41 -13.22
N LYS A 103 -6.76 -16.56 -13.90
CA LYS A 103 -5.35 -16.32 -13.61
C LYS A 103 -4.95 -14.92 -14.01
N VAL A 104 -4.15 -14.26 -13.17
CA VAL A 104 -3.54 -12.96 -13.46
C VAL A 104 -2.09 -13.13 -13.92
N ALA A 105 -1.66 -12.28 -14.86
CA ALA A 105 -0.27 -12.25 -15.33
C ALA A 105 0.69 -11.82 -14.21
N ALA A 106 0.26 -10.87 -13.39
CA ALA A 106 1.02 -10.45 -12.21
C ALA A 106 0.14 -9.81 -11.14
N ILE A 107 0.65 -9.82 -9.89
CA ILE A 107 0.20 -8.91 -8.83
C ILE A 107 1.37 -8.00 -8.47
N ILE A 108 1.18 -6.69 -8.59
CA ILE A 108 2.13 -5.65 -8.20
C ILE A 108 1.59 -5.00 -6.92
N GLY A 109 2.24 -5.27 -5.79
CA GLY A 109 1.80 -4.81 -4.48
C GLY A 109 2.84 -3.95 -3.78
N SER A 110 2.43 -2.76 -3.27
CA SER A 110 3.29 -1.89 -2.47
C SER A 110 2.83 -1.87 -1.02
N SER A 111 3.75 -1.96 -0.06
CA SER A 111 3.43 -1.90 1.38
C SER A 111 2.34 -2.93 1.74
N TYR A 112 1.19 -2.51 2.26
CA TYR A 112 0.06 -3.40 2.60
C TYR A 112 -0.43 -4.23 1.40
N GLY A 113 -0.42 -3.63 0.20
CA GLY A 113 -0.71 -4.34 -1.04
C GLY A 113 0.30 -5.45 -1.35
N GLY A 114 1.58 -5.23 -1.03
CA GLY A 114 2.63 -6.24 -1.14
C GLY A 114 2.42 -7.40 -0.15
N MET A 115 2.04 -7.10 1.09
CA MET A 115 1.66 -8.11 2.08
C MET A 115 0.45 -8.94 1.61
N THR A 116 -0.54 -8.28 1.02
CA THR A 116 -1.73 -8.94 0.45
C THR A 116 -1.35 -9.82 -0.76
N ALA A 117 -0.42 -9.36 -1.61
CA ALA A 117 0.08 -10.11 -2.75
C ALA A 117 0.80 -11.40 -2.33
N LEU A 118 1.64 -11.33 -1.29
CA LEU A 118 2.30 -12.51 -0.70
C LEU A 118 1.28 -13.50 -0.13
N ALA A 119 0.29 -13.00 0.64
CA ALA A 119 -0.78 -13.83 1.18
C ALA A 119 -1.63 -14.48 0.07
N PHE A 120 -1.85 -13.75 -1.03
CA PHE A 120 -2.56 -14.29 -2.19
C PHE A 120 -1.77 -15.42 -2.86
N ALA A 121 -0.48 -15.22 -3.10
CA ALA A 121 0.36 -16.23 -3.75
C ALA A 121 0.51 -17.49 -2.90
N GLN A 122 0.56 -17.36 -1.57
CA GLN A 122 0.58 -18.52 -0.67
C GLN A 122 -0.72 -19.33 -0.76
N ASN A 123 -1.88 -18.67 -0.74
CA ASN A 123 -3.18 -19.37 -0.72
C ASN A 123 -3.71 -19.78 -2.10
N TYR A 124 -3.32 -19.07 -3.16
CA TYR A 124 -3.85 -19.23 -4.51
C TYR A 124 -2.72 -19.24 -5.57
N PRO A 125 -1.69 -20.12 -5.44
CA PRO A 125 -0.49 -20.10 -6.30
C PRO A 125 -0.82 -20.27 -7.79
N ASP A 126 -1.85 -21.04 -8.12
CA ASP A 126 -2.24 -21.31 -9.51
C ASP A 126 -2.92 -20.09 -10.19
N MET A 127 -3.40 -19.13 -9.41
CA MET A 127 -4.13 -17.96 -9.89
C MET A 127 -3.23 -16.74 -10.19
N VAL A 128 -1.93 -16.81 -9.91
CA VAL A 128 -0.98 -15.73 -10.17
C VAL A 128 0.28 -16.27 -10.84
N ALA A 129 0.70 -15.64 -11.94
CA ALA A 129 1.88 -16.09 -12.67
C ALA A 129 3.17 -15.46 -12.17
N ASN A 130 3.13 -14.19 -11.72
CA ASN A 130 4.30 -13.44 -11.24
C ASN A 130 3.90 -12.49 -10.11
N LEU A 131 4.85 -12.18 -9.21
CA LEU A 131 4.71 -11.16 -8.18
C LEU A 131 5.74 -10.04 -8.38
N CYS A 132 5.32 -8.79 -8.10
CA CYS A 132 6.21 -7.69 -7.80
C CYS A 132 5.81 -7.10 -6.44
N VAL A 133 6.69 -7.19 -5.45
CA VAL A 133 6.43 -6.77 -4.07
C VAL A 133 7.36 -5.63 -3.70
N ILE A 134 6.80 -4.46 -3.39
CA ILE A 134 7.55 -3.22 -3.15
C ILE A 134 7.39 -2.80 -1.70
N GLY A 135 8.49 -2.73 -0.94
CA GLY A 135 8.49 -2.27 0.45
C GLY A 135 7.57 -3.09 1.38
N ALA A 136 7.56 -4.42 1.23
CA ALA A 136 6.79 -5.33 2.08
C ALA A 136 7.53 -6.66 2.28
N ALA A 137 7.59 -7.12 3.53
CA ALA A 137 8.22 -8.38 3.90
C ALA A 137 7.17 -9.42 4.34
N HIS A 138 7.61 -10.64 4.68
CA HIS A 138 6.76 -11.77 5.09
C HIS A 138 6.16 -11.63 6.50
N LYS A 139 6.65 -10.67 7.28
CA LYS A 139 6.23 -10.36 8.66
C LYS A 139 6.39 -8.86 8.93
N PRO A 140 5.68 -8.30 9.93
CA PRO A 140 5.88 -6.92 10.34
C PRO A 140 7.21 -6.75 11.07
N TYR A 141 7.86 -5.60 10.85
CA TYR A 141 9.09 -5.26 11.57
C TYR A 141 8.77 -4.67 12.96
N PRO A 142 9.49 -5.07 14.03
CA PRO A 142 9.12 -4.75 15.41
C PRO A 142 8.94 -3.26 15.70
N ILE A 143 9.81 -2.38 15.23
CA ILE A 143 9.67 -0.93 15.46
C ILE A 143 8.44 -0.38 14.74
N GLY A 144 8.07 -0.92 13.57
CA GLY A 144 6.85 -0.57 12.87
C GLY A 144 5.60 -0.92 13.69
N VAL A 145 5.59 -2.10 14.34
CA VAL A 145 4.51 -2.50 15.28
C VAL A 145 4.40 -1.52 16.44
N ALA A 146 5.54 -1.10 17.03
CA ALA A 146 5.57 -0.13 18.11
C ALA A 146 4.96 1.22 17.69
N TRP A 147 5.37 1.76 16.55
CA TRP A 147 4.84 3.02 16.01
C TRP A 147 3.33 2.92 15.72
N ARG A 148 2.89 1.86 15.03
CA ARG A 148 1.45 1.65 14.76
C ARG A 148 0.65 1.45 16.05
N GLY A 149 1.22 0.82 17.08
CA GLY A 149 0.61 0.73 18.39
C GLY A 149 0.34 2.10 19.02
N ILE A 150 1.29 3.04 18.92
CA ILE A 150 1.11 4.42 19.40
C ILE A 150 0.05 5.14 18.55
N GLN A 151 0.09 5.00 17.23
CA GLN A 151 -0.90 5.58 16.32
C GLN A 151 -2.33 5.11 16.65
N ARG A 152 -2.53 3.79 16.84
CA ARG A 152 -3.84 3.24 17.23
C ARG A 152 -4.31 3.76 18.60
N ARG A 153 -3.40 3.96 19.55
CA ARG A 153 -3.75 4.57 20.84
C ARG A 153 -4.20 6.02 20.68
N ALA A 154 -3.52 6.81 19.83
CA ALA A 154 -3.94 8.20 19.55
C ALA A 154 -5.36 8.23 18.96
N VAL A 155 -5.67 7.33 18.01
CA VAL A 155 -7.01 7.23 17.41
C VAL A 155 -8.06 6.82 18.46
N ARG A 156 -7.79 5.80 19.30
CA ARG A 156 -8.72 5.39 20.36
C ARG A 156 -9.00 6.51 21.36
N LEU A 157 -7.98 7.22 21.79
CA LEU A 157 -8.16 8.41 22.65
C LEU A 157 -9.02 9.49 21.99
N GLY A 158 -8.85 9.70 20.68
CA GLY A 158 -9.70 10.61 19.91
C GLY A 158 -11.17 10.15 19.88
N ILE A 159 -11.42 8.84 19.68
CA ILE A 159 -12.78 8.27 19.72
C ILE A 159 -13.41 8.45 21.10
N GLU A 160 -12.71 8.07 22.17
CA GLU A 160 -13.16 8.21 23.56
C GLU A 160 -13.48 9.67 23.94
N ALA A 161 -12.73 10.63 23.41
CA ALA A 161 -12.96 12.06 23.59
C ALA A 161 -14.06 12.65 22.69
N GLY A 162 -14.71 11.84 21.83
CA GLY A 162 -15.70 12.31 20.85
C GLY A 162 -15.07 13.12 19.68
N ARG A 163 -13.77 13.00 19.48
CA ARG A 163 -12.98 13.70 18.43
C ARG A 163 -12.13 12.73 17.61
N PRO A 164 -12.73 11.74 16.90
CA PRO A 164 -12.01 10.71 16.18
C PRO A 164 -11.08 11.28 15.09
N LYS A 165 -11.46 12.39 14.45
CA LYS A 165 -10.61 13.05 13.43
C LYS A 165 -9.30 13.57 14.04
N GLU A 166 -9.32 14.13 15.25
CA GLU A 166 -8.09 14.60 15.90
C GLU A 166 -7.14 13.43 16.23
N GLY A 167 -7.68 12.28 16.64
CA GLY A 167 -6.89 11.06 16.80
C GLY A 167 -6.25 10.58 15.50
N LEU A 168 -7.00 10.63 14.38
CA LEU A 168 -6.48 10.31 13.05
C LEU A 168 -5.38 11.26 12.59
N LYS A 169 -5.53 12.57 12.83
CA LYS A 169 -4.51 13.58 12.51
C LYS A 169 -3.20 13.25 13.20
N LEU A 170 -3.23 13.08 14.53
CA LEU A 170 -2.04 12.73 15.32
C LEU A 170 -1.41 11.41 14.85
N ALA A 171 -2.22 10.40 14.56
CA ALA A 171 -1.73 9.13 14.03
C ALA A 171 -1.01 9.31 12.67
N ARG A 172 -1.56 10.17 11.79
CA ARG A 172 -0.94 10.48 10.49
C ARG A 172 0.32 11.31 10.62
N GLU A 173 0.35 12.29 11.51
CA GLU A 173 1.54 13.09 11.80
C GLU A 173 2.69 12.18 12.24
N LEU A 174 2.45 11.29 13.21
CA LEU A 174 3.44 10.30 13.62
C LEU A 174 3.83 9.36 12.48
N ALA A 175 2.88 8.88 11.67
CA ALA A 175 3.17 8.04 10.52
C ALA A 175 4.13 8.72 9.53
N MET A 176 3.91 10.00 9.23
CA MET A 176 4.77 10.75 8.31
C MET A 176 6.22 10.81 8.77
N THR A 177 6.47 10.92 10.08
CA THR A 177 7.85 10.93 10.63
C THR A 177 8.52 9.55 10.58
N THR A 178 7.76 8.47 10.43
CA THR A 178 8.28 7.10 10.34
C THR A 178 8.42 6.60 8.90
N TYR A 179 7.68 7.19 7.96
CA TYR A 179 7.72 6.80 6.55
C TYR A 179 8.93 7.37 5.83
N ARG A 180 9.40 8.55 6.22
CA ARG A 180 10.49 9.28 5.57
C ARG A 180 11.75 9.28 6.41
N THR A 181 12.87 9.59 5.77
CA THR A 181 14.16 9.67 6.45
C THR A 181 14.32 10.98 7.20
N ALA A 182 15.20 11.00 8.21
CA ALA A 182 15.58 12.22 8.90
C ALA A 182 16.27 13.22 7.95
N GLU A 183 17.01 12.70 6.97
CA GLU A 183 17.68 13.50 5.94
C GLU A 183 16.66 14.24 5.05
N GLU A 184 15.55 13.60 4.65
CA GLU A 184 14.49 14.29 3.88
C GLU A 184 13.89 15.46 4.66
N PHE A 185 13.67 15.25 5.96
CA PHE A 185 13.19 16.32 6.82
C PHE A 185 14.20 17.45 6.98
N ALA A 186 15.49 17.12 7.16
CA ALA A 186 16.55 18.12 7.29
C ALA A 186 16.77 18.92 6.00
N ASP A 187 16.64 18.28 4.83
CA ASP A 187 16.80 18.93 3.53
C ASP A 187 15.59 19.82 3.17
N ARG A 188 14.41 19.45 3.64
CA ARG A 188 13.15 20.08 3.25
C ARG A 188 12.74 21.26 4.12
N PHE A 189 13.08 21.27 5.42
CA PHE A 189 12.59 22.25 6.38
C PHE A 189 13.73 23.08 6.96
N GLU A 190 13.57 24.39 6.92
CA GLU A 190 14.53 25.36 7.46
C GLU A 190 14.34 25.62 8.96
N LEU A 191 13.39 24.95 9.61
CA LEU A 191 12.93 25.22 10.98
C LEU A 191 12.48 26.68 11.17
N LYS A 192 11.78 27.18 10.18
CA LYS A 192 11.23 28.54 10.25
C LYS A 192 10.08 28.59 11.24
N GLU A 193 10.17 29.51 12.20
CA GLU A 193 9.09 29.76 13.15
C GLU A 193 7.88 30.40 12.43
N THR A 194 6.71 29.78 12.52
CA THR A 194 5.46 30.20 11.88
C THR A 194 4.47 30.81 12.88
N SER A 195 4.67 30.57 14.19
CA SER A 195 3.93 31.18 15.29
C SER A 195 4.82 31.33 16.51
N THR A 196 4.64 32.39 17.29
CA THR A 196 5.41 32.68 18.52
C THR A 196 4.65 32.36 19.80
N SER A 197 3.34 32.09 19.73
CA SER A 197 2.55 31.84 20.97
C SER A 197 1.33 30.90 20.65
N PRO A 198 1.46 29.60 20.84
CA PRO A 198 2.68 28.84 21.14
C PRO A 198 3.67 28.86 19.97
N SER A 199 4.95 28.65 20.24
CA SER A 199 5.96 28.53 19.17
C SER A 199 5.65 27.32 18.31
N GLN A 200 5.63 27.53 16.99
CA GLN A 200 5.36 26.51 15.98
C GLN A 200 6.32 26.69 14.80
N PHE A 201 6.65 25.60 14.16
CA PHE A 201 7.60 25.58 13.05
C PHE A 201 6.97 25.04 11.76
N ASP A 202 7.53 25.41 10.63
CA ASP A 202 7.09 25.00 9.29
C ASP A 202 6.90 23.48 9.14
N ILE A 203 7.74 22.69 9.76
CA ILE A 203 7.59 21.22 9.81
C ILE A 203 6.31 20.77 10.52
N CYS A 204 5.93 21.46 11.62
CA CYS A 204 4.70 21.16 12.36
C CYS A 204 3.46 21.51 11.52
N ASP A 205 3.48 22.64 10.82
CA ASP A 205 2.40 23.04 9.92
C ASP A 205 2.24 22.04 8.77
N TYR A 206 3.36 21.56 8.22
CA TYR A 206 3.34 20.50 7.20
C TYR A 206 2.70 19.21 7.73
N LEU A 207 3.14 18.72 8.90
CA LEU A 207 2.60 17.50 9.49
C LEU A 207 1.10 17.66 9.78
N GLY A 208 0.67 18.78 10.36
CA GLY A 208 -0.73 19.10 10.59
C GLY A 208 -1.56 19.08 9.31
N SER A 209 -1.06 19.71 8.23
CA SER A 209 -1.71 19.67 6.91
C SER A 209 -1.85 18.25 6.35
N ARG A 210 -0.86 17.36 6.59
CA ARG A 210 -0.95 15.94 6.19
C ARG A 210 -1.96 15.17 7.05
N GLY A 211 -2.02 15.50 8.34
CA GLY A 211 -3.03 14.98 9.27
C GLY A 211 -4.45 15.36 8.83
N ASP A 212 -4.69 16.64 8.57
CA ASP A 212 -5.98 17.15 8.12
C ASP A 212 -6.46 16.45 6.86
N ALA A 213 -5.63 16.41 5.82
CA ALA A 213 -5.96 15.76 4.56
C ALA A 213 -6.28 14.27 4.73
N PHE A 214 -5.57 13.57 5.62
CA PHE A 214 -5.82 12.16 5.91
C PHE A 214 -7.14 11.93 6.64
N ALA A 215 -7.46 12.77 7.65
CA ALA A 215 -8.67 12.66 8.43
C ALA A 215 -9.96 12.95 7.65
N GLU A 216 -9.87 13.60 6.48
CA GLU A 216 -11.00 13.75 5.55
C GLU A 216 -11.24 12.52 4.68
N LEU A 217 -10.24 11.66 4.51
CA LEU A 217 -10.30 10.48 3.62
C LEU A 217 -10.46 9.16 4.37
N MET A 218 -9.91 9.08 5.60
CA MET A 218 -9.86 7.86 6.39
C MET A 218 -10.88 7.91 7.52
N ASP A 219 -11.58 6.82 7.71
CA ASP A 219 -12.42 6.58 8.88
C ASP A 219 -11.59 5.99 10.02
N ALA A 220 -11.89 6.38 11.28
CA ALA A 220 -11.09 6.01 12.44
C ALA A 220 -11.09 4.50 12.71
N GLU A 221 -12.27 3.86 12.66
CA GLU A 221 -12.37 2.42 12.90
C GLU A 221 -11.72 1.63 11.75
N ARG A 222 -11.88 2.11 10.51
CA ARG A 222 -11.19 1.53 9.35
C ARG A 222 -9.68 1.63 9.50
N PHE A 223 -9.16 2.76 9.98
CA PHE A 223 -7.73 2.91 10.27
C PHE A 223 -7.26 1.89 11.32
N LEU A 224 -8.00 1.73 12.42
CA LEU A 224 -7.65 0.78 13.48
C LEU A 224 -7.57 -0.65 12.92
N ALA A 225 -8.58 -1.08 12.16
CA ALA A 225 -8.62 -2.41 11.56
C ALA A 225 -7.46 -2.66 10.57
N LEU A 226 -7.21 -1.72 9.65
CA LEU A 226 -6.13 -1.85 8.68
C LEU A 226 -4.73 -1.77 9.32
N SER A 227 -4.55 -0.89 10.30
CA SER A 227 -3.30 -0.78 11.05
C SER A 227 -2.99 -2.06 11.85
N GLU A 228 -4.01 -2.69 12.42
CA GLU A 228 -3.87 -4.00 13.09
C GLU A 228 -3.58 -5.12 12.09
N SER A 229 -4.23 -5.10 10.93
CA SER A 229 -4.01 -6.07 9.86
C SER A 229 -2.55 -6.12 9.39
N ILE A 230 -1.86 -4.98 9.34
CA ILE A 230 -0.43 -4.93 9.06
C ILE A 230 0.35 -5.70 10.13
N ASP A 231 0.02 -5.52 11.42
CA ASP A 231 0.73 -6.17 12.52
C ASP A 231 0.44 -7.67 12.61
N LEU A 232 -0.72 -8.10 12.10
CA LEU A 232 -1.11 -9.51 12.02
C LEU A 232 -0.56 -10.22 10.78
N HIS A 233 0.04 -9.47 9.83
CA HIS A 233 0.57 -10.06 8.61
C HIS A 233 1.68 -11.06 8.90
N ARG A 234 1.51 -12.28 8.40
CA ARG A 234 2.54 -13.32 8.44
C ARG A 234 2.26 -14.35 7.36
N VAL A 235 3.22 -14.54 6.48
CA VAL A 235 3.22 -15.59 5.46
C VAL A 235 4.42 -16.49 5.65
N GLU A 236 4.33 -17.72 5.14
CA GLU A 236 5.45 -18.65 5.10
C GLU A 236 6.07 -18.61 3.69
N PRO A 237 7.21 -17.94 3.52
CA PRO A 237 7.80 -17.75 2.18
C PRO A 237 8.11 -19.06 1.45
N GLU A 238 8.40 -20.12 2.21
CA GLU A 238 8.68 -21.44 1.67
C GLU A 238 7.47 -22.08 0.95
N GLU A 239 6.26 -21.58 1.21
CA GLU A 239 5.03 -22.00 0.52
C GLU A 239 4.75 -21.19 -0.75
N ILE A 240 5.54 -20.13 -1.02
CA ILE A 240 5.36 -19.26 -2.18
C ILE A 240 6.33 -19.70 -3.28
N THR A 241 5.78 -20.32 -4.32
CA THR A 241 6.52 -20.80 -5.50
C THR A 241 6.45 -19.86 -6.69
N THR A 242 5.62 -18.83 -6.62
CA THR A 242 5.43 -17.84 -7.68
C THR A 242 6.70 -17.04 -7.91
N PRO A 243 7.19 -16.88 -9.16
CA PRO A 243 8.31 -16.00 -9.49
C PRO A 243 8.07 -14.60 -8.95
N THR A 244 9.03 -14.06 -8.20
CA THR A 244 8.84 -12.83 -7.41
C THR A 244 9.99 -11.84 -7.61
N LEU A 245 9.65 -10.65 -8.09
CA LEU A 245 10.50 -9.46 -8.00
C LEU A 245 10.21 -8.74 -6.68
N LEU A 246 11.23 -8.56 -5.86
CA LEU A 246 11.18 -7.71 -4.67
C LEU A 246 11.84 -6.37 -4.99
N MET A 247 11.23 -5.26 -4.58
CA MET A 247 11.81 -3.92 -4.73
C MET A 247 11.87 -3.23 -3.37
N SER A 248 13.02 -2.66 -3.02
CA SER A 248 13.26 -2.07 -1.70
C SER A 248 14.07 -0.78 -1.79
N ALA A 249 13.55 0.29 -1.21
CA ALA A 249 14.38 1.45 -0.88
C ALA A 249 15.31 1.09 0.29
N ILE A 250 16.60 1.38 0.17
CA ILE A 250 17.61 1.02 1.19
C ILE A 250 17.29 1.70 2.53
N SER A 251 16.67 2.88 2.49
CA SER A 251 16.31 3.69 3.66
C SER A 251 14.97 3.33 4.30
N ASP A 252 14.26 2.31 3.80
CA ASP A 252 12.95 1.92 4.36
C ASP A 252 13.12 1.31 5.76
N GLN A 253 12.48 1.94 6.76
CA GLN A 253 12.52 1.51 8.15
C GLN A 253 11.34 0.60 8.55
N LEU A 254 10.30 0.51 7.72
CA LEU A 254 9.11 -0.32 7.97
C LEU A 254 9.20 -1.70 7.33
N ALA A 255 9.83 -1.78 6.17
CA ALA A 255 10.22 -3.02 5.51
C ALA A 255 11.73 -2.97 5.23
N PRO A 256 12.57 -3.12 6.27
CA PRO A 256 14.02 -2.91 6.13
C PRO A 256 14.63 -3.92 5.17
N LEU A 257 15.72 -3.50 4.55
CA LEU A 257 16.43 -4.31 3.55
C LEU A 257 16.83 -5.71 4.09
N THR A 258 17.07 -5.83 5.40
CA THR A 258 17.35 -7.12 6.05
C THR A 258 16.18 -8.09 5.91
N ASP A 259 14.95 -7.62 6.16
CA ASP A 259 13.75 -8.46 6.08
C ASP A 259 13.38 -8.76 4.62
N MET A 260 13.65 -7.83 3.71
CA MET A 260 13.47 -8.05 2.27
C MET A 260 14.46 -9.10 1.73
N ARG A 261 15.71 -9.12 2.23
CA ARG A 261 16.69 -10.16 1.92
C ARG A 261 16.28 -11.50 2.51
N GLU A 262 15.83 -11.53 3.78
CA GLU A 262 15.31 -12.75 4.42
C GLU A 262 14.14 -13.31 3.60
N LEU A 263 13.20 -12.47 3.17
CA LEU A 263 12.09 -12.89 2.31
C LEU A 263 12.59 -13.51 1.00
N ARG A 264 13.50 -12.82 0.27
CA ARG A 264 14.08 -13.35 -0.97
C ARG A 264 14.70 -14.72 -0.78
N ASP A 265 15.50 -14.89 0.28
CA ASP A 265 16.28 -16.11 0.51
C ASP A 265 15.40 -17.29 0.96
N ARG A 266 14.19 -17.03 1.46
CA ARG A 266 13.22 -18.04 1.93
C ARG A 266 12.14 -18.36 0.90
N LEU A 267 11.94 -17.56 -0.14
CA LEU A 267 10.97 -17.87 -1.21
C LEU A 267 11.39 -19.15 -1.93
N SER A 268 10.44 -20.09 -2.11
CA SER A 268 10.70 -21.34 -2.85
C SER A 268 10.70 -21.17 -4.37
N GLY A 269 10.05 -20.12 -4.88
CA GLY A 269 10.08 -19.76 -6.30
C GLY A 269 11.29 -18.94 -6.69
N PRO A 270 11.53 -18.75 -8.01
CA PRO A 270 12.54 -17.81 -8.49
C PRO A 270 12.33 -16.42 -7.90
N SER A 271 13.37 -15.83 -7.31
CA SER A 271 13.25 -14.55 -6.62
C SER A 271 14.44 -13.64 -6.90
N GLU A 272 14.14 -12.37 -7.09
CA GLU A 272 15.12 -11.30 -7.29
C GLU A 272 14.83 -10.15 -6.35
N LEU A 273 15.87 -9.49 -5.85
CA LEU A 273 15.75 -8.27 -5.03
C LEU A 273 16.45 -7.11 -5.73
N PHE A 274 15.66 -6.17 -6.23
CA PHE A 274 16.12 -4.88 -6.72
C PHE A 274 16.13 -3.85 -5.59
N THR A 275 17.25 -3.15 -5.41
CA THR A 275 17.41 -2.12 -4.38
C THR A 275 17.75 -0.79 -5.00
N PHE A 276 17.23 0.29 -4.43
CA PHE A 276 17.52 1.66 -4.86
C PHE A 276 17.66 2.61 -3.66
N THR A 277 18.38 3.70 -3.87
CA THR A 277 18.52 4.78 -2.88
C THR A 277 17.32 5.70 -2.92
N SER A 278 16.85 6.16 -1.77
CA SER A 278 15.78 7.14 -1.65
C SER A 278 15.90 7.92 -0.35
N LEU A 279 15.55 9.20 -0.38
CA LEU A 279 15.34 10.01 0.83
C LEU A 279 13.94 9.78 1.43
N TYR A 280 13.03 9.15 0.67
CA TYR A 280 11.64 9.03 1.08
C TYR A 280 11.32 7.76 1.89
N GLY A 281 12.34 6.94 2.22
CA GLY A 281 12.14 5.75 3.05
C GLY A 281 11.03 4.84 2.54
N HIS A 282 10.02 4.58 3.38
CA HIS A 282 8.88 3.75 3.01
C HIS A 282 7.97 4.38 1.94
N ASP A 283 7.88 5.73 1.89
CA ASP A 283 7.11 6.45 0.85
C ASP A 283 7.79 6.43 -0.53
N ALA A 284 8.94 5.79 -0.69
CA ALA A 284 9.69 5.72 -1.95
C ALA A 284 8.83 5.23 -3.13
N PHE A 285 7.94 4.25 -2.92
CA PHE A 285 7.05 3.76 -3.98
C PHE A 285 6.04 4.81 -4.49
N LEU A 286 5.86 5.92 -3.76
CA LEU A 286 5.02 7.06 -4.14
C LEU A 286 5.83 8.26 -4.66
N LYS A 287 7.16 8.16 -4.72
CA LYS A 287 8.06 9.28 -5.00
C LYS A 287 9.17 8.96 -6.00
N GLU A 288 9.77 7.78 -5.92
CA GLU A 288 10.94 7.40 -6.71
C GLU A 288 10.54 6.71 -8.02
N TYR A 289 9.69 7.38 -8.78
CA TYR A 289 9.19 6.82 -10.03
C TYR A 289 10.31 6.53 -11.03
N ASP A 290 11.29 7.45 -11.17
CA ASP A 290 12.40 7.31 -12.10
C ASP A 290 13.31 6.12 -11.75
N ALA A 291 13.50 5.85 -10.45
CA ALA A 291 14.28 4.70 -9.99
C ALA A 291 13.56 3.37 -10.21
N MET A 292 12.22 3.37 -10.15
CA MET A 292 11.43 2.15 -10.26
C MET A 292 10.98 1.83 -11.69
N SER A 293 10.72 2.85 -12.51
CA SER A 293 10.14 2.69 -13.86
C SER A 293 10.90 1.70 -14.72
N PRO A 294 12.24 1.78 -14.88
CA PRO A 294 12.95 0.86 -15.78
C PRO A 294 12.79 -0.60 -15.36
N ARG A 295 12.78 -0.86 -14.05
CA ARG A 295 12.65 -2.23 -13.53
C ARG A 295 11.21 -2.75 -13.63
N LEU A 296 10.22 -1.87 -13.48
CA LEU A 296 8.80 -2.23 -13.70
C LEU A 296 8.51 -2.47 -15.17
N GLU A 297 9.08 -1.66 -16.08
CA GLU A 297 8.98 -1.87 -17.53
C GLU A 297 9.56 -3.23 -17.95
N GLU A 298 10.76 -3.56 -17.45
CA GLU A 298 11.39 -4.87 -17.70
C GLU A 298 10.52 -6.02 -17.15
N PHE A 299 10.01 -5.89 -15.91
CA PHE A 299 9.12 -6.89 -15.32
C PHE A 299 7.85 -7.07 -16.14
N CYS A 300 7.16 -5.98 -16.49
CA CYS A 300 5.94 -6.05 -17.29
C CYS A 300 6.21 -6.55 -18.71
N GLY A 301 7.34 -6.17 -19.32
CA GLY A 301 7.75 -6.67 -20.64
C GLY A 301 7.97 -8.18 -20.68
N GLY A 302 8.33 -8.81 -19.57
CA GLY A 302 8.46 -10.26 -19.43
C GLY A 302 7.13 -11.01 -19.21
N LEU A 303 6.00 -10.31 -19.10
CA LEU A 303 4.67 -10.91 -18.87
C LEU A 303 3.90 -11.22 -20.17
N VAL A 304 4.39 -10.75 -21.31
CA VAL A 304 3.73 -10.83 -22.64
C VAL A 304 4.33 -11.95 -23.47
#